data_55f0dbd8762a400772454ee592692fd6
#
_entry.id   55f0dbd8762a400772454ee592692fd6
#
_cell.length_a   1.000
_cell.length_b   1.000
_cell.length_c   1.000
_cell.angle_alpha   90.00
_cell.angle_beta   90.00
_cell.angle_gamma   90.00
#
_symmetry.space_group_name_H-M   'P 1'
#
loop_
_entity.id
_entity.type
_entity.pdbx_description
1 polymer ?
#
loop_
_entity_poly.entity_id
_entity_poly.type
_entity_poly.pdbx_seq_one_letter_code
_entity_poly.pdbx_strand_id
1 'polypeptide(L)'
;VRAPRGATAVFAAAVALYFVAVVHRTSLGVAGVEALDRFGTQATGLAMLSVAQVAMYAAMQIPAGHLLDRLGPKRVMIAGGVLMAFGQAAMAVTDSFALAIVARVLIGAGDAPVFISVSRLVAAWFPPRRVPVLVQLTGLLGQSGQLVSAVAVAWVLHGLGWTPAFSVLAVIGLVVAGAAAFRVRMPEAREQVTTAAPDRLWVAVRASAATAGNRLGFWSHFLTPFSANVVALLWGVPFFVTAQGRSTGEASALLVVLTIAAMLSSPVTGVLTARHPLRRSWIVLGSALTTALAWVLLLAASTPRPFWQLAVFCAVLGAGGPISLVGLDFARSWSPSARLGVASGYVNIGGFASTVIGVLLVGLVLELASPAGASSYTLDEFRLAFAALALPWIVGLVGVLRSRRLTRADLAADGVIVPPV
;
A
#
# COMPACT_ATOMS: atom_id res chain seq x y z
N VAL A 1 -24.30 16.36 -9.01
CA VAL A 1 -23.47 16.87 -10.12
C VAL A 1 -22.90 15.68 -10.88
N ARG A 2 -23.12 15.61 -12.19
CA ARG A 2 -22.59 14.56 -13.07
C ARG A 2 -21.09 14.82 -13.30
N ALA A 3 -20.30 13.75 -13.42
CA ALA A 3 -18.89 13.87 -13.80
C ALA A 3 -18.78 14.48 -15.22
N PRO A 4 -17.75 15.32 -15.48
CA PRO A 4 -17.53 15.88 -16.81
C PRO A 4 -17.34 14.79 -17.88
N ARG A 5 -17.68 15.11 -19.14
CA ARG A 5 -17.42 14.20 -20.26
C ARG A 5 -15.93 13.85 -20.33
N GLY A 6 -15.60 12.57 -20.43
CA GLY A 6 -14.24 12.06 -20.45
C GLY A 6 -13.64 11.64 -19.08
N ALA A 7 -14.26 11.99 -17.95
CA ALA A 7 -13.77 11.63 -16.63
C ALA A 7 -13.56 10.10 -16.46
N THR A 8 -14.52 9.30 -16.96
CA THR A 8 -14.44 7.84 -16.90
C THR A 8 -13.28 7.29 -17.73
N ALA A 9 -13.04 7.85 -18.93
CA ALA A 9 -11.93 7.42 -19.80
C ALA A 9 -10.56 7.76 -19.18
N VAL A 10 -10.43 8.95 -18.58
CA VAL A 10 -9.22 9.35 -17.83
C VAL A 10 -9.01 8.40 -16.63
N PHE A 11 -10.04 8.14 -15.87
CA PHE A 11 -9.99 7.23 -14.72
C PHE A 11 -9.58 5.81 -15.15
N ALA A 12 -10.22 5.26 -16.18
CA ALA A 12 -9.92 3.92 -16.68
C ALA A 12 -8.46 3.80 -17.16
N ALA A 13 -7.95 4.78 -17.92
CA ALA A 13 -6.56 4.79 -18.38
C ALA A 13 -5.55 4.92 -17.21
N ALA A 14 -5.87 5.76 -16.23
CA ALA A 14 -5.02 5.94 -15.06
C ALA A 14 -5.00 4.67 -14.16
N VAL A 15 -6.16 4.04 -13.96
CA VAL A 15 -6.27 2.80 -13.19
C VAL A 15 -5.62 1.62 -13.93
N ALA A 16 -5.73 1.57 -15.26
CA ALA A 16 -5.04 0.55 -16.06
C ALA A 16 -3.51 0.63 -15.87
N LEU A 17 -2.95 1.84 -15.84
CA LEU A 17 -1.52 2.01 -15.56
C LEU A 17 -1.18 1.59 -14.12
N TYR A 18 -2.02 1.90 -13.15
CA TYR A 18 -1.82 1.45 -11.77
C TYR A 18 -1.94 -0.08 -11.63
N PHE A 19 -2.88 -0.70 -12.32
CA PHE A 19 -3.01 -2.15 -12.37
C PHE A 19 -1.72 -2.80 -12.90
N VAL A 20 -1.19 -2.31 -14.02
CA VAL A 20 0.09 -2.79 -14.59
C VAL A 20 1.24 -2.53 -13.62
N ALA A 21 1.24 -1.40 -12.90
CA ALA A 21 2.23 -1.11 -11.88
C ALA A 21 2.24 -2.19 -10.79
N VAL A 22 1.07 -2.64 -10.32
CA VAL A 22 0.97 -3.71 -9.33
C VAL A 22 1.44 -5.06 -9.90
N VAL A 23 1.10 -5.38 -11.16
CA VAL A 23 1.63 -6.58 -11.84
C VAL A 23 3.16 -6.55 -11.88
N HIS A 24 3.76 -5.42 -12.25
CA HIS A 24 5.22 -5.24 -12.27
C HIS A 24 5.84 -5.39 -10.87
N ARG A 25 5.19 -4.81 -9.84
CA ARG A 25 5.64 -4.91 -8.45
C ARG A 25 5.75 -6.36 -7.98
N THR A 26 4.79 -7.19 -8.35
CA THR A 26 4.63 -8.55 -7.83
C THR A 26 5.26 -9.62 -8.71
N SER A 27 5.74 -9.28 -9.90
CA SER A 27 6.31 -10.22 -10.88
C SER A 27 7.47 -11.06 -10.35
N LEU A 28 8.37 -10.48 -9.54
CA LEU A 28 9.48 -11.22 -8.97
C LEU A 28 9.04 -12.27 -7.93
N GLY A 29 7.98 -11.99 -7.17
CA GLY A 29 7.44 -12.96 -6.21
C GLY A 29 6.95 -14.25 -6.90
N VAL A 30 6.48 -14.11 -8.14
CA VAL A 30 6.06 -15.26 -8.99
C VAL A 30 7.28 -15.99 -9.55
N ALA A 31 8.33 -15.27 -9.93
CA ALA A 31 9.54 -15.77 -10.55
C ALA A 31 10.66 -16.10 -9.54
N GLY A 32 10.29 -16.34 -8.28
CA GLY A 32 11.28 -16.49 -7.19
C GLY A 32 12.22 -17.66 -7.36
N VAL A 33 11.73 -18.81 -7.78
CA VAL A 33 12.54 -20.03 -7.98
C VAL A 33 13.51 -19.82 -9.13
N GLU A 34 13.02 -19.36 -10.27
CA GLU A 34 13.82 -19.09 -11.46
C GLU A 34 14.85 -17.97 -11.23
N ALA A 35 14.55 -17.02 -10.34
CA ALA A 35 15.47 -15.97 -9.95
C ALA A 35 16.67 -16.51 -9.15
N LEU A 36 16.46 -17.51 -8.29
CA LEU A 36 17.55 -18.16 -7.56
C LEU A 36 18.58 -18.77 -8.51
N ASP A 37 18.09 -19.51 -9.50
CA ASP A 37 18.93 -20.19 -10.51
C ASP A 37 19.61 -19.16 -11.42
N ARG A 38 18.84 -18.20 -11.96
CA ARG A 38 19.35 -17.19 -12.90
C ARG A 38 20.46 -16.31 -12.34
N PHE A 39 20.33 -15.91 -11.09
CA PHE A 39 21.28 -15.00 -10.44
C PHE A 39 22.32 -15.75 -9.58
N GLY A 40 22.28 -17.07 -9.53
CA GLY A 40 23.18 -17.90 -8.71
C GLY A 40 23.11 -17.50 -7.23
N THR A 41 21.93 -17.14 -6.72
CA THR A 41 21.76 -16.60 -5.37
C THR A 41 20.93 -17.51 -4.48
N GLN A 42 20.90 -17.22 -3.18
CA GLN A 42 20.08 -17.93 -2.20
C GLN A 42 18.86 -17.10 -1.79
N ALA A 43 18.03 -17.62 -0.89
CA ALA A 43 16.83 -16.94 -0.40
C ALA A 43 17.10 -15.51 0.12
N THR A 44 18.25 -15.26 0.74
CA THR A 44 18.67 -13.93 1.19
C THR A 44 18.84 -12.95 0.02
N GLY A 45 19.44 -13.39 -1.10
CA GLY A 45 19.59 -12.56 -2.30
C GLY A 45 18.23 -12.24 -2.94
N LEU A 46 17.31 -13.22 -3.02
CA LEU A 46 15.96 -12.99 -3.48
C LEU A 46 15.23 -11.97 -2.59
N ALA A 47 15.39 -12.09 -1.27
CA ALA A 47 14.84 -11.11 -0.33
C ALA A 47 15.43 -9.72 -0.56
N MET A 48 16.76 -9.60 -0.82
CA MET A 48 17.40 -8.31 -1.14
C MET A 48 16.81 -7.65 -2.39
N LEU A 49 16.51 -8.41 -3.45
CA LEU A 49 15.86 -7.88 -4.66
C LEU A 49 14.46 -7.29 -4.33
N SER A 50 13.70 -7.98 -3.49
CA SER A 50 12.37 -7.52 -3.06
C SER A 50 12.47 -6.30 -2.14
N VAL A 51 13.38 -6.33 -1.17
CA VAL A 51 13.63 -5.22 -0.24
C VAL A 51 14.10 -3.98 -0.98
N ALA A 52 15.02 -4.10 -1.96
CA ALA A 52 15.51 -2.98 -2.75
C ALA A 52 14.37 -2.23 -3.45
N GLN A 53 13.41 -2.96 -4.03
CA GLN A 53 12.23 -2.35 -4.67
C GLN A 53 11.33 -1.65 -3.65
N VAL A 54 10.96 -2.33 -2.55
CA VAL A 54 10.04 -1.77 -1.56
C VAL A 54 10.66 -0.59 -0.81
N ALA A 55 11.95 -0.66 -0.50
CA ALA A 55 12.69 0.43 0.12
C ALA A 55 12.73 1.67 -0.80
N MET A 56 13.01 1.48 -2.09
CA MET A 56 12.98 2.58 -3.06
C MET A 56 11.57 3.14 -3.23
N TYR A 57 10.56 2.29 -3.32
CA TYR A 57 9.16 2.73 -3.34
C TYR A 57 8.83 3.60 -2.12
N ALA A 58 9.20 3.18 -0.92
CA ALA A 58 8.97 3.94 0.31
C ALA A 58 9.76 5.27 0.32
N ALA A 59 11.03 5.25 -0.06
CA ALA A 59 11.88 6.44 -0.13
C ALA A 59 11.35 7.47 -1.14
N MET A 60 10.76 7.01 -2.23
CA MET A 60 10.22 7.86 -3.29
C MET A 60 8.85 8.47 -2.96
N GLN A 61 8.18 8.10 -1.87
CA GLN A 61 6.82 8.63 -1.58
C GLN A 61 6.78 10.16 -1.50
N ILE A 62 7.72 10.79 -0.78
CA ILE A 62 7.80 12.25 -0.67
C ILE A 62 8.36 12.90 -1.95
N PRO A 63 9.48 12.45 -2.54
CA PRO A 63 9.96 12.95 -3.82
C PRO A 63 8.91 12.85 -4.94
N ALA A 64 8.24 11.70 -5.06
CA ALA A 64 7.18 11.50 -6.04
C ALA A 64 5.99 12.45 -5.82
N GLY A 65 5.60 12.66 -4.54
CA GLY A 65 4.58 13.64 -4.18
C GLY A 65 4.97 15.07 -4.59
N HIS A 66 6.23 15.45 -4.39
CA HIS A 66 6.75 16.75 -4.79
C HIS A 66 6.81 16.93 -6.33
N LEU A 67 7.26 15.89 -7.04
CA LEU A 67 7.21 15.87 -8.50
C LEU A 67 5.77 15.98 -9.01
N LEU A 68 4.84 15.30 -8.36
CA LEU A 68 3.41 15.36 -8.67
C LEU A 68 2.86 16.80 -8.52
N ASP A 69 3.26 17.51 -7.47
CA ASP A 69 2.84 18.90 -7.25
C ASP A 69 3.45 19.86 -8.29
N ARG A 70 4.67 19.57 -8.78
CA ARG A 70 5.38 20.40 -9.76
C ARG A 70 4.98 20.12 -11.22
N LEU A 71 4.94 18.86 -11.60
CA LEU A 71 4.82 18.43 -12.99
C LEU A 71 3.40 17.97 -13.36
N GLY A 72 2.55 17.80 -12.34
CA GLY A 72 1.20 17.27 -12.47
C GLY A 72 1.11 15.74 -12.65
N PRO A 73 -0.09 15.17 -12.42
CA PRO A 73 -0.26 13.72 -12.36
C PRO A 73 0.02 12.99 -13.68
N LYS A 74 -0.30 13.62 -14.81
CA LYS A 74 -0.08 13.01 -16.13
C LYS A 74 1.39 12.70 -16.37
N ARG A 75 2.26 13.71 -16.26
CA ARG A 75 3.70 13.56 -16.56
C ARG A 75 4.36 12.58 -15.61
N VAL A 76 4.04 12.69 -14.32
CA VAL A 76 4.68 11.91 -13.26
C VAL A 76 4.29 10.43 -13.33
N MET A 77 3.01 10.11 -13.55
CA MET A 77 2.58 8.72 -13.66
C MET A 77 3.08 8.03 -14.94
N ILE A 78 3.16 8.79 -16.08
CA ILE A 78 3.69 8.24 -17.32
C ILE A 78 5.20 7.98 -17.19
N ALA A 79 5.96 8.94 -16.64
CA ALA A 79 7.38 8.75 -16.37
C ALA A 79 7.62 7.55 -15.43
N GLY A 80 6.77 7.38 -14.40
CA GLY A 80 6.80 6.22 -13.53
C GLY A 80 6.55 4.90 -14.28
N GLY A 81 5.52 4.84 -15.13
CA GLY A 81 5.21 3.67 -15.95
C GLY A 81 6.34 3.30 -16.93
N VAL A 82 6.92 4.29 -17.57
CA VAL A 82 8.08 4.11 -18.47
C VAL A 82 9.30 3.61 -17.69
N LEU A 83 9.59 4.21 -16.53
CA LEU A 83 10.71 3.78 -15.67
C LEU A 83 10.57 2.33 -15.22
N MET A 84 9.35 1.93 -14.84
CA MET A 84 9.05 0.53 -14.51
C MET A 84 9.24 -0.41 -15.69
N ALA A 85 8.82 0.00 -16.89
CA ALA A 85 9.00 -0.80 -18.10
C ALA A 85 10.48 -1.00 -18.44
N PHE A 86 11.32 0.04 -18.28
CA PHE A 86 12.77 -0.10 -18.40
C PHE A 86 13.35 -1.03 -17.33
N GLY A 87 12.89 -0.95 -16.09
CA GLY A 87 13.27 -1.88 -15.04
C GLY A 87 12.92 -3.33 -15.39
N GLN A 88 11.73 -3.57 -15.97
CA GLN A 88 11.35 -4.92 -16.42
C GLN A 88 12.17 -5.39 -17.64
N ALA A 89 12.47 -4.49 -18.58
CA ALA A 89 13.37 -4.81 -19.69
C ALA A 89 14.78 -5.18 -19.22
N ALA A 90 15.31 -4.46 -18.24
CA ALA A 90 16.59 -4.79 -17.62
C ALA A 90 16.53 -6.16 -16.92
N MET A 91 15.46 -6.46 -16.17
CA MET A 91 15.21 -7.80 -15.57
C MET A 91 15.17 -8.90 -16.63
N ALA A 92 14.60 -8.63 -17.81
CA ALA A 92 14.48 -9.62 -18.88
C ALA A 92 15.83 -10.09 -19.40
N VAL A 93 16.82 -9.19 -19.52
CA VAL A 93 18.08 -9.46 -20.21
C VAL A 93 19.28 -9.68 -19.29
N THR A 94 19.19 -9.30 -17.99
CA THR A 94 20.33 -9.41 -17.09
C THR A 94 20.47 -10.79 -16.46
N ASP A 95 21.71 -11.26 -16.33
CA ASP A 95 22.11 -12.40 -15.49
C ASP A 95 22.91 -11.93 -14.26
N SER A 96 23.20 -10.62 -14.18
CA SER A 96 23.93 -10.03 -13.07
C SER A 96 23.00 -9.67 -11.91
N PHE A 97 23.28 -10.21 -10.72
CA PHE A 97 22.56 -9.88 -9.48
C PHE A 97 22.57 -8.37 -9.17
N ALA A 98 23.72 -7.71 -9.36
CA ALA A 98 23.83 -6.27 -9.12
C ALA A 98 22.96 -5.45 -10.07
N LEU A 99 22.88 -5.81 -11.36
CA LEU A 99 22.00 -5.17 -12.31
C LEU A 99 20.53 -5.48 -12.03
N ALA A 100 20.22 -6.67 -11.53
CA ALA A 100 18.86 -7.01 -11.08
C ALA A 100 18.43 -6.13 -9.89
N ILE A 101 19.31 -5.83 -8.93
CA ILE A 101 19.02 -4.86 -7.86
C ILE A 101 18.72 -3.48 -8.46
N VAL A 102 19.52 -2.99 -9.40
CA VAL A 102 19.27 -1.70 -10.07
C VAL A 102 17.91 -1.72 -10.78
N ALA A 103 17.60 -2.79 -11.49
CA ALA A 103 16.29 -2.95 -12.15
C ALA A 103 15.13 -2.90 -11.13
N ARG A 104 15.26 -3.56 -9.97
CA ARG A 104 14.25 -3.53 -8.91
C ARG A 104 14.11 -2.14 -8.28
N VAL A 105 15.21 -1.41 -8.13
CA VAL A 105 15.21 -0.01 -7.70
C VAL A 105 14.46 0.87 -8.70
N LEU A 106 14.68 0.70 -10.01
CA LEU A 106 13.95 1.44 -11.05
C LEU A 106 12.45 1.13 -11.01
N ILE A 107 12.06 -0.15 -10.85
CA ILE A 107 10.67 -0.55 -10.72
C ILE A 107 10.04 0.10 -9.48
N GLY A 108 10.71 0.08 -8.33
CA GLY A 108 10.23 0.71 -7.10
C GLY A 108 10.07 2.23 -7.21
N ALA A 109 11.03 2.91 -7.83
CA ALA A 109 10.99 4.34 -8.07
C ALA A 109 9.86 4.74 -9.03
N GLY A 110 9.64 3.95 -10.08
CA GLY A 110 8.58 4.20 -11.07
C GLY A 110 7.17 3.91 -10.53
N ASP A 111 7.05 2.94 -9.63
CA ASP A 111 5.77 2.55 -9.03
C ASP A 111 5.24 3.58 -8.01
N ALA A 112 6.13 4.19 -7.23
CA ALA A 112 5.77 5.09 -6.14
C ALA A 112 4.80 6.23 -6.54
N PRO A 113 4.98 6.94 -7.67
CA PRO A 113 4.11 8.03 -8.05
C PRO A 113 2.75 7.59 -8.63
N VAL A 114 2.59 6.34 -9.06
CA VAL A 114 1.41 5.96 -9.87
C VAL A 114 0.12 6.07 -9.08
N PHE A 115 0.02 5.45 -7.91
CA PHE A 115 -1.20 5.48 -7.10
C PHE A 115 -1.59 6.89 -6.64
N ILE A 116 -0.63 7.70 -6.17
CA ILE A 116 -0.89 9.07 -5.73
C ILE A 116 -1.32 9.96 -6.90
N SER A 117 -0.81 9.70 -8.11
CA SER A 117 -1.24 10.39 -9.34
C SER A 117 -2.68 10.05 -9.70
N VAL A 118 -3.08 8.76 -9.64
CA VAL A 118 -4.48 8.35 -9.85
C VAL A 118 -5.40 9.02 -8.82
N SER A 119 -5.03 9.00 -7.53
CA SER A 119 -5.80 9.63 -6.47
C SER A 119 -6.00 11.14 -6.71
N ARG A 120 -4.97 11.83 -7.23
CA ARG A 120 -5.04 13.24 -7.61
C ARG A 120 -5.97 13.47 -8.80
N LEU A 121 -5.91 12.63 -9.84
CA LEU A 121 -6.82 12.69 -10.99
C LEU A 121 -8.26 12.46 -10.57
N VAL A 122 -8.53 11.49 -9.69
CA VAL A 122 -9.87 11.25 -9.15
C VAL A 122 -10.39 12.50 -8.44
N ALA A 123 -9.58 13.12 -7.59
CA ALA A 123 -9.98 14.35 -6.88
C ALA A 123 -10.17 15.55 -7.82
N ALA A 124 -9.52 15.56 -8.99
CA ALA A 124 -9.65 16.62 -9.98
C ALA A 124 -10.92 16.47 -10.86
N TRP A 125 -11.25 15.24 -11.26
CA TRP A 125 -12.32 14.94 -12.21
C TRP A 125 -13.67 14.65 -11.59
N PHE A 126 -13.72 14.21 -10.33
CA PHE A 126 -14.96 13.74 -9.72
C PHE A 126 -15.40 14.62 -8.54
N PRO A 127 -16.72 14.67 -8.26
CA PRO A 127 -17.25 15.39 -7.10
C PRO A 127 -16.69 14.84 -5.79
N PRO A 128 -16.46 15.68 -4.76
CA PRO A 128 -15.84 15.28 -3.49
C PRO A 128 -16.48 14.06 -2.83
N ARG A 129 -17.81 13.91 -2.94
CA ARG A 129 -18.54 12.76 -2.39
C ARG A 129 -18.21 11.42 -3.05
N ARG A 130 -17.73 11.41 -4.30
CA ARG A 130 -17.37 10.19 -5.03
C ARG A 130 -15.90 9.83 -4.89
N VAL A 131 -15.06 10.78 -4.49
CA VAL A 131 -13.60 10.58 -4.44
C VAL A 131 -13.20 9.43 -3.51
N PRO A 132 -13.71 9.31 -2.25
CA PRO A 132 -13.33 8.19 -1.39
C PRO A 132 -13.65 6.83 -2.00
N VAL A 133 -14.82 6.69 -2.63
CA VAL A 133 -15.25 5.44 -3.28
C VAL A 133 -14.34 5.09 -4.45
N LEU A 134 -13.99 6.08 -5.30
CA LEU A 134 -13.14 5.86 -6.47
C LEU A 134 -11.68 5.59 -6.09
N VAL A 135 -11.18 6.18 -5.00
CA VAL A 135 -9.83 5.87 -4.46
C VAL A 135 -9.80 4.43 -3.93
N GLN A 136 -10.84 4.01 -3.21
CA GLN A 136 -10.96 2.61 -2.77
C GLN A 136 -11.08 1.64 -3.95
N LEU A 137 -11.88 1.99 -4.96
CA LEU A 137 -11.98 1.20 -6.20
C LEU A 137 -10.65 1.13 -6.95
N THR A 138 -9.87 2.21 -6.95
CA THR A 138 -8.50 2.21 -7.50
C THR A 138 -7.63 1.20 -6.77
N GLY A 139 -7.64 1.21 -5.43
CA GLY A 139 -6.91 0.24 -4.62
C GLY A 139 -7.33 -1.20 -4.93
N LEU A 140 -8.63 -1.46 -4.99
CA LEU A 140 -9.20 -2.77 -5.31
C LEU A 140 -8.76 -3.27 -6.70
N LEU A 141 -8.91 -2.43 -7.73
CA LEU A 141 -8.52 -2.78 -9.10
C LEU A 141 -7.00 -2.96 -9.23
N GLY A 142 -6.20 -2.18 -8.50
CA GLY A 142 -4.75 -2.39 -8.42
C GLY A 142 -4.42 -3.74 -7.79
N GLN A 143 -5.02 -4.06 -6.65
CA GLN A 143 -4.77 -5.36 -5.97
C GLN A 143 -5.16 -6.57 -6.83
N SER A 144 -6.16 -6.46 -7.71
CA SER A 144 -6.46 -7.54 -8.67
C SER A 144 -5.30 -7.80 -9.65
N GLY A 145 -4.42 -6.81 -9.90
CA GLY A 145 -3.18 -6.99 -10.66
C GLY A 145 -2.23 -8.01 -10.03
N GLN A 146 -2.23 -8.11 -8.70
CA GLN A 146 -1.44 -9.12 -8.00
C GLN A 146 -1.93 -10.55 -8.31
N LEU A 147 -3.26 -10.75 -8.37
CA LEU A 147 -3.85 -12.04 -8.74
C LEU A 147 -3.53 -12.39 -10.20
N VAL A 148 -3.64 -11.41 -11.11
CA VAL A 148 -3.28 -11.59 -12.52
C VAL A 148 -1.79 -11.89 -12.66
N SER A 149 -0.92 -11.23 -11.92
CA SER A 149 0.52 -11.54 -11.88
C SER A 149 0.75 -12.99 -11.49
N ALA A 150 0.13 -13.47 -10.41
CA ALA A 150 0.30 -14.83 -9.92
C ALA A 150 -0.09 -15.93 -10.96
N VAL A 151 -1.02 -15.64 -11.85
CA VAL A 151 -1.48 -16.59 -12.87
C VAL A 151 -0.81 -16.34 -14.22
N ALA A 152 -0.94 -15.11 -14.75
CA ALA A 152 -0.51 -14.83 -16.12
C ALA A 152 1.03 -14.78 -16.24
N VAL A 153 1.72 -14.17 -15.26
CA VAL A 153 3.19 -14.13 -15.30
C VAL A 153 3.76 -15.53 -15.08
N ALA A 154 3.17 -16.32 -14.16
CA ALA A 154 3.59 -17.71 -13.95
C ALA A 154 3.41 -18.55 -15.23
N TRP A 155 2.28 -18.41 -15.91
CA TRP A 155 2.02 -19.15 -17.16
C TRP A 155 3.04 -18.81 -18.26
N VAL A 156 3.33 -17.52 -18.48
CA VAL A 156 4.35 -17.10 -19.46
C VAL A 156 5.74 -17.56 -19.05
N LEU A 157 6.08 -17.44 -17.75
CA LEU A 157 7.37 -17.82 -17.21
C LEU A 157 7.66 -19.33 -17.39
N HIS A 158 6.73 -20.18 -16.98
CA HIS A 158 6.88 -21.63 -17.11
C HIS A 158 6.78 -22.13 -18.56
N GLY A 159 5.99 -21.44 -19.42
CA GLY A 159 5.82 -21.84 -20.82
C GLY A 159 6.91 -21.32 -21.75
N LEU A 160 7.36 -20.10 -21.58
CA LEU A 160 8.27 -19.40 -22.49
C LEU A 160 9.61 -19.00 -21.84
N GLY A 161 9.72 -19.12 -20.52
CA GLY A 161 10.93 -18.80 -19.76
C GLY A 161 11.03 -17.33 -19.32
N TRP A 162 12.14 -17.02 -18.67
CA TRP A 162 12.41 -15.73 -18.00
C TRP A 162 12.37 -14.52 -18.93
N THR A 163 13.21 -14.54 -19.99
CA THR A 163 13.36 -13.38 -20.90
C THR A 163 12.05 -12.98 -21.58
N PRO A 164 11.26 -13.91 -22.17
CA PRO A 164 9.95 -13.56 -22.70
C PRO A 164 8.98 -13.02 -21.64
N ALA A 165 8.94 -13.60 -20.44
CA ALA A 165 8.03 -13.19 -19.39
C ALA A 165 8.27 -11.71 -18.99
N PHE A 166 9.49 -11.34 -18.68
CA PHE A 166 9.84 -9.98 -18.32
C PHE A 166 9.81 -8.99 -19.50
N SER A 167 10.10 -9.46 -20.72
CA SER A 167 9.95 -8.64 -21.95
C SER A 167 8.49 -8.30 -22.23
N VAL A 168 7.57 -9.24 -22.07
CA VAL A 168 6.13 -9.00 -22.22
C VAL A 168 5.66 -7.97 -21.19
N LEU A 169 6.10 -8.07 -19.94
CA LEU A 169 5.80 -7.06 -18.93
C LEU A 169 6.31 -5.67 -19.33
N ALA A 170 7.55 -5.56 -19.81
CA ALA A 170 8.11 -4.30 -20.28
C ALA A 170 7.29 -3.69 -21.41
N VAL A 171 6.92 -4.48 -22.41
CA VAL A 171 6.11 -4.05 -23.56
C VAL A 171 4.73 -3.58 -23.10
N ILE A 172 4.03 -4.38 -22.28
CA ILE A 172 2.71 -4.02 -21.72
C ILE A 172 2.83 -2.70 -20.95
N GLY A 173 3.87 -2.53 -20.13
CA GLY A 173 4.14 -1.29 -19.41
C GLY A 173 4.25 -0.08 -20.33
N LEU A 174 5.03 -0.17 -21.41
CA LEU A 174 5.18 0.91 -22.40
C LEU A 174 3.87 1.20 -23.16
N VAL A 175 3.15 0.17 -23.58
CA VAL A 175 1.86 0.31 -24.30
C VAL A 175 0.84 1.01 -23.42
N VAL A 176 0.70 0.58 -22.15
CA VAL A 176 -0.28 1.19 -21.23
C VAL A 176 0.15 2.60 -20.82
N ALA A 177 1.46 2.85 -20.60
CA ALA A 177 1.97 4.21 -20.35
C ALA A 177 1.72 5.12 -21.56
N GLY A 178 1.93 4.61 -22.79
CA GLY A 178 1.59 5.31 -24.03
C GLY A 178 0.09 5.62 -24.14
N ALA A 179 -0.77 4.64 -23.90
CA ALA A 179 -2.22 4.84 -23.89
C ALA A 179 -2.65 5.90 -22.85
N ALA A 180 -2.04 5.85 -21.65
CA ALA A 180 -2.26 6.84 -20.61
C ALA A 180 -1.79 8.25 -21.06
N ALA A 181 -0.69 8.36 -21.81
CA ALA A 181 -0.19 9.63 -22.34
C ALA A 181 -1.20 10.32 -23.27
N PHE A 182 -1.96 9.56 -24.05
CA PHE A 182 -3.01 10.11 -24.93
C PHE A 182 -4.33 10.38 -24.21
N ARG A 183 -4.70 9.58 -23.22
CA ARG A 183 -6.03 9.64 -22.58
C ARG A 183 -6.06 10.44 -21.29
N VAL A 184 -4.97 10.45 -20.52
CA VAL A 184 -4.92 11.19 -19.25
C VAL A 184 -4.71 12.67 -19.50
N ARG A 185 -5.59 13.48 -18.90
CA ARG A 185 -5.51 14.95 -18.93
C ARG A 185 -6.10 15.54 -17.66
N MET A 186 -5.70 16.74 -17.31
CA MET A 186 -6.32 17.53 -16.25
C MET A 186 -7.55 18.25 -16.77
N PRO A 187 -8.58 18.51 -15.96
CA PRO A 187 -9.69 19.40 -16.32
C PRO A 187 -9.15 20.84 -16.49
N GLU A 188 -9.57 21.53 -17.56
CA GLU A 188 -9.13 22.90 -17.88
C GLU A 188 -9.32 23.89 -16.73
N ALA A 189 -10.45 23.81 -16.01
CA ALA A 189 -10.74 24.65 -14.85
C ALA A 189 -9.76 24.47 -13.67
N ARG A 190 -8.99 23.40 -13.62
CA ARG A 190 -8.00 23.13 -12.56
C ARG A 190 -6.54 23.24 -13.01
N GLU A 191 -6.29 23.32 -14.30
CA GLU A 191 -4.95 23.55 -14.85
C GLU A 191 -4.42 24.95 -14.47
N GLN A 192 -5.32 25.93 -14.37
CA GLN A 192 -5.01 27.31 -14.00
C GLN A 192 -4.66 27.52 -12.51
N VAL A 193 -5.04 26.59 -11.62
CA VAL A 193 -4.76 26.72 -10.18
C VAL A 193 -3.31 26.30 -9.81
N THR A 194 -2.59 25.70 -10.73
CA THR A 194 -1.22 25.18 -10.51
C THR A 194 -0.12 26.22 -10.77
N THR A 195 -0.45 27.50 -10.94
CA THR A 195 0.51 28.58 -11.27
C THR A 195 1.29 29.11 -10.06
N ALA A 196 0.96 28.73 -8.83
CA ALA A 196 1.80 29.06 -7.68
C ALA A 196 3.11 28.25 -7.75
N ALA A 197 4.25 28.94 -7.68
CA ALA A 197 5.55 28.29 -7.62
C ALA A 197 5.58 27.26 -6.47
N PRO A 198 5.90 25.99 -6.76
CA PRO A 198 5.89 24.97 -5.72
C PRO A 198 6.98 25.26 -4.69
N ASP A 199 6.65 25.08 -3.43
CA ASP A 199 7.60 25.22 -2.32
C ASP A 199 8.84 24.34 -2.53
N ARG A 200 9.95 24.71 -1.89
CA ARG A 200 11.10 23.80 -1.75
C ARG A 200 10.65 22.54 -1.01
N LEU A 201 11.16 21.37 -1.41
CA LEU A 201 10.75 20.06 -0.87
C LEU A 201 10.64 20.04 0.67
N TRP A 202 11.67 20.50 1.37
CA TRP A 202 11.70 20.51 2.84
C TRP A 202 10.66 21.44 3.47
N VAL A 203 10.37 22.58 2.82
CA VAL A 203 9.31 23.49 3.27
C VAL A 203 7.95 22.82 3.13
N ALA A 204 7.69 22.17 1.99
CA ALA A 204 6.45 21.45 1.76
C ALA A 204 6.27 20.25 2.72
N VAL A 205 7.34 19.50 3.00
CA VAL A 205 7.34 18.39 3.97
C VAL A 205 7.04 18.91 5.37
N ARG A 206 7.76 19.96 5.82
CA ARG A 206 7.57 20.53 7.15
C ARG A 206 6.15 21.10 7.33
N ALA A 207 5.64 21.78 6.31
CA ALA A 207 4.28 22.30 6.32
C ALA A 207 3.23 21.17 6.35
N SER A 208 3.45 20.11 5.57
CA SER A 208 2.57 18.94 5.60
C SER A 208 2.57 18.23 6.95
N ALA A 209 3.74 18.04 7.56
CA ALA A 209 3.88 17.43 8.88
C ALA A 209 3.34 18.34 10.02
N ALA A 210 3.34 19.65 9.85
CA ALA A 210 2.79 20.60 10.82
C ALA A 210 1.24 20.61 10.82
N THR A 211 0.60 20.25 9.71
CA THR A 211 -0.86 20.27 9.56
C THR A 211 -1.52 19.15 10.37
N ALA A 212 -2.44 19.47 11.29
CA ALA A 212 -3.08 18.49 12.16
C ALA A 212 -3.81 17.37 11.40
N GLY A 213 -4.53 17.72 10.33
CA GLY A 213 -5.22 16.72 9.49
C GLY A 213 -4.26 15.79 8.75
N ASN A 214 -3.10 16.26 8.30
CA ASN A 214 -2.10 15.40 7.68
C ASN A 214 -1.45 14.46 8.69
N ARG A 215 -1.20 14.92 9.93
CA ARG A 215 -0.75 14.04 11.02
C ARG A 215 -1.80 12.98 11.36
N LEU A 216 -3.08 13.37 11.38
CA LEU A 216 -4.16 12.41 11.58
C LEU A 216 -4.17 11.38 10.42
N GLY A 217 -3.96 11.82 9.19
CA GLY A 217 -3.83 10.94 8.03
C GLY A 217 -2.65 9.98 8.16
N PHE A 218 -1.47 10.48 8.51
CA PHE A 218 -0.25 9.68 8.73
C PHE A 218 -0.48 8.59 9.78
N TRP A 219 -0.98 8.97 10.97
CA TRP A 219 -1.21 8.02 12.05
C TRP A 219 -2.35 7.04 11.75
N SER A 220 -3.36 7.46 11.00
CA SER A 220 -4.41 6.54 10.50
C SER A 220 -3.83 5.49 9.57
N HIS A 221 -2.98 5.92 8.62
CA HIS A 221 -2.32 5.02 7.70
C HIS A 221 -1.24 4.16 8.38
N PHE A 222 -0.61 4.66 9.45
CA PHE A 222 0.31 3.89 10.28
C PHE A 222 -0.41 2.78 11.05
N LEU A 223 -1.56 3.08 11.64
CA LEU A 223 -2.26 2.20 12.60
C LEU A 223 -3.00 1.04 11.95
N THR A 224 -3.61 1.25 10.78
CA THR A 224 -4.63 0.32 10.27
C THR A 224 -4.11 -0.86 9.43
N PRO A 225 -3.13 -0.72 8.50
CA PRO A 225 -2.78 -1.81 7.59
C PRO A 225 -1.65 -2.71 8.10
N PHE A 226 -0.83 -2.25 9.06
CA PHE A 226 0.46 -2.86 9.33
C PHE A 226 0.36 -4.33 9.76
N SER A 227 -0.58 -4.67 10.64
CA SER A 227 -0.69 -6.04 11.16
C SER A 227 -1.19 -7.03 10.09
N ALA A 228 -2.09 -6.59 9.22
CA ALA A 228 -2.49 -7.37 8.05
C ALA A 228 -1.29 -7.58 7.10
N ASN A 229 -0.49 -6.53 6.88
CA ASN A 229 0.71 -6.61 6.04
C ASN A 229 1.79 -7.52 6.66
N VAL A 230 1.99 -7.48 7.98
CA VAL A 230 2.94 -8.38 8.68
C VAL A 230 2.58 -9.85 8.42
N VAL A 231 1.29 -10.18 8.52
CA VAL A 231 0.79 -11.54 8.23
C VAL A 231 0.90 -11.87 6.75
N ALA A 232 0.44 -10.97 5.88
CA ALA A 232 0.37 -11.23 4.44
C ALA A 232 1.74 -11.30 3.76
N LEU A 233 2.72 -10.48 4.20
CA LEU A 233 4.00 -10.35 3.51
C LEU A 233 5.04 -11.39 3.94
N LEU A 234 5.06 -11.75 5.23
CA LEU A 234 6.14 -12.60 5.72
C LEU A 234 5.71 -13.62 6.78
N TRP A 235 5.08 -13.19 7.87
CA TRP A 235 4.94 -14.04 9.05
C TRP A 235 3.69 -14.92 9.08
N GLY A 236 2.75 -14.74 8.15
CA GLY A 236 1.51 -15.53 8.14
C GLY A 236 1.74 -17.00 7.84
N VAL A 237 2.44 -17.32 6.74
CA VAL A 237 2.69 -18.73 6.36
C VAL A 237 3.51 -19.45 7.42
N PRO A 238 4.66 -18.95 7.90
CA PRO A 238 5.40 -19.56 9.00
C PRO A 238 4.52 -19.79 10.23
N PHE A 239 3.75 -18.79 10.66
CA PHE A 239 2.86 -18.93 11.82
C PHE A 239 1.79 -20.00 11.63
N PHE A 240 1.10 -20.01 10.49
CA PHE A 240 0.04 -20.99 10.26
C PHE A 240 0.58 -22.41 10.14
N VAL A 241 1.74 -22.60 9.52
CA VAL A 241 2.33 -23.93 9.32
C VAL A 241 2.99 -24.43 10.62
N THR A 242 3.93 -23.67 11.18
CA THR A 242 4.75 -24.18 12.29
C THR A 242 4.07 -24.06 13.65
N ALA A 243 3.38 -22.94 13.90
CA ALA A 243 2.77 -22.69 15.21
C ALA A 243 1.30 -23.17 15.30
N GLN A 244 0.57 -23.20 14.19
CA GLN A 244 -0.84 -23.61 14.16
C GLN A 244 -1.03 -25.03 13.57
N GLY A 245 0.05 -25.67 13.12
CA GLY A 245 0.01 -27.05 12.58
C GLY A 245 -0.83 -27.19 11.31
N ARG A 246 -0.91 -26.13 10.49
CA ARG A 246 -1.67 -26.15 9.24
C ARG A 246 -0.80 -26.59 8.09
N SER A 247 -1.41 -27.23 7.08
CA SER A 247 -0.75 -27.50 5.82
C SER A 247 -0.43 -26.19 5.08
N THR A 248 0.55 -26.21 4.17
CA THR A 248 0.86 -25.06 3.31
C THR A 248 -0.34 -24.62 2.48
N GLY A 249 -1.17 -25.56 2.05
CA GLY A 249 -2.42 -25.26 1.32
C GLY A 249 -3.43 -24.51 2.19
N GLU A 250 -3.62 -24.92 3.45
CA GLU A 250 -4.50 -24.22 4.41
C GLU A 250 -3.95 -22.83 4.75
N ALA A 251 -2.63 -22.70 4.94
CA ALA A 251 -1.99 -21.41 5.17
C ALA A 251 -2.21 -20.45 3.99
N SER A 252 -2.06 -20.93 2.77
CA SER A 252 -2.35 -20.15 1.56
C SER A 252 -3.83 -19.76 1.48
N ALA A 253 -4.75 -20.68 1.80
CA ALA A 253 -6.18 -20.38 1.83
C ALA A 253 -6.53 -19.29 2.85
N LEU A 254 -5.88 -19.25 4.01
CA LEU A 254 -6.05 -18.20 5.02
C LEU A 254 -5.60 -16.82 4.48
N LEU A 255 -4.48 -16.75 3.72
CA LEU A 255 -4.05 -15.50 3.08
C LEU A 255 -5.00 -15.08 1.96
N VAL A 256 -5.62 -16.02 1.25
CA VAL A 256 -6.69 -15.71 0.28
C VAL A 256 -7.90 -15.12 0.99
N VAL A 257 -8.33 -15.68 2.14
CA VAL A 257 -9.41 -15.10 2.95
C VAL A 257 -9.10 -13.66 3.36
N LEU A 258 -7.88 -13.37 3.83
CA LEU A 258 -7.43 -12.03 4.16
C LEU A 258 -7.57 -11.08 2.95
N THR A 259 -7.11 -11.51 1.78
CA THR A 259 -7.15 -10.72 0.55
C THR A 259 -8.59 -10.46 0.10
N ILE A 260 -9.45 -11.49 0.09
CA ILE A 260 -10.87 -11.35 -0.28
C ILE A 260 -11.59 -10.41 0.67
N ALA A 261 -11.35 -10.53 1.98
CA ALA A 261 -11.95 -9.63 2.97
C ALA A 261 -11.53 -8.17 2.75
N ALA A 262 -10.26 -7.91 2.41
CA ALA A 262 -9.80 -6.59 2.01
C ALA A 262 -10.52 -6.08 0.76
N MET A 263 -10.67 -6.92 -0.26
CA MET A 263 -11.38 -6.56 -1.49
C MET A 263 -12.86 -6.21 -1.24
N LEU A 264 -13.55 -6.99 -0.42
CA LEU A 264 -14.97 -6.79 -0.12
C LEU A 264 -15.21 -5.56 0.80
N SER A 265 -14.31 -5.30 1.75
CA SER A 265 -14.43 -4.15 2.66
C SER A 265 -14.09 -2.81 2.00
N SER A 266 -13.33 -2.82 0.91
CA SER A 266 -12.85 -1.61 0.23
C SER A 266 -13.98 -0.70 -0.25
N PRO A 267 -14.99 -1.16 -1.01
CA PRO A 267 -16.12 -0.32 -1.42
C PRO A 267 -16.94 0.19 -0.23
N VAL A 268 -17.13 -0.64 0.79
CA VAL A 268 -17.86 -0.28 2.02
C VAL A 268 -17.16 0.88 2.73
N THR A 269 -15.83 0.78 2.90
CA THR A 269 -15.00 1.84 3.48
C THR A 269 -15.12 3.14 2.70
N GLY A 270 -15.09 3.07 1.36
CA GLY A 270 -15.26 4.23 0.48
C GLY A 270 -16.61 4.92 0.68
N VAL A 271 -17.68 4.16 0.73
CA VAL A 271 -19.04 4.69 0.96
C VAL A 271 -19.17 5.31 2.35
N LEU A 272 -18.71 4.63 3.40
CA LEU A 272 -18.75 5.14 4.78
C LEU A 272 -17.96 6.46 4.91
N THR A 273 -16.75 6.50 4.32
CA THR A 273 -15.91 7.71 4.31
C THR A 273 -16.57 8.88 3.58
N ALA A 274 -17.23 8.59 2.46
CA ALA A 274 -17.94 9.60 1.67
C ALA A 274 -19.20 10.14 2.37
N ARG A 275 -19.93 9.26 3.07
CA ARG A 275 -21.18 9.63 3.77
C ARG A 275 -20.93 10.38 5.08
N HIS A 276 -19.81 10.10 5.75
CA HIS A 276 -19.51 10.62 7.08
C HIS A 276 -18.17 11.35 7.15
N PRO A 277 -17.97 12.47 6.41
CA PRO A 277 -16.68 13.13 6.27
C PRO A 277 -16.11 13.66 7.60
N LEU A 278 -16.94 14.04 8.56
CA LEU A 278 -16.51 14.49 9.90
C LEU A 278 -16.30 13.34 10.89
N ARG A 279 -16.74 12.12 10.55
CA ARG A 279 -16.63 10.93 11.41
C ARG A 279 -15.61 9.91 10.92
N ARG A 280 -14.77 10.23 9.93
CA ARG A 280 -13.74 9.33 9.36
C ARG A 280 -12.82 8.73 10.42
N SER A 281 -12.44 9.51 11.44
CA SER A 281 -11.59 9.02 12.53
C SER A 281 -12.23 7.91 13.36
N TRP A 282 -13.57 7.83 13.42
CA TRP A 282 -14.27 6.73 14.07
C TRP A 282 -14.16 5.42 13.31
N ILE A 283 -14.13 5.49 11.96
CA ILE A 283 -13.89 4.30 11.12
C ILE A 283 -12.50 3.74 11.41
N VAL A 284 -11.49 4.63 11.53
CA VAL A 284 -10.12 4.25 11.89
C VAL A 284 -10.05 3.62 13.29
N LEU A 285 -10.65 4.25 14.29
CA LEU A 285 -10.64 3.75 15.67
C LEU A 285 -11.43 2.43 15.82
N GLY A 286 -12.56 2.30 15.11
CA GLY A 286 -13.32 1.05 15.07
C GLY A 286 -12.51 -0.09 14.48
N SER A 287 -11.82 0.16 13.36
CA SER A 287 -10.91 -0.84 12.77
C SER A 287 -9.76 -1.20 13.71
N ALA A 288 -9.14 -0.21 14.34
CA ALA A 288 -8.06 -0.47 15.29
C ALA A 288 -8.52 -1.33 16.46
N LEU A 289 -9.73 -1.06 17.00
CA LEU A 289 -10.30 -1.84 18.10
C LEU A 289 -10.62 -3.27 17.65
N THR A 290 -11.28 -3.46 16.53
CA THR A 290 -11.65 -4.80 16.02
C THR A 290 -10.39 -5.63 15.71
N THR A 291 -9.36 -5.00 15.12
CA THR A 291 -8.07 -5.65 14.86
C THR A 291 -7.36 -6.03 16.16
N ALA A 292 -7.32 -5.14 17.16
CA ALA A 292 -6.72 -5.43 18.46
C ALA A 292 -7.46 -6.59 19.17
N LEU A 293 -8.79 -6.58 19.13
CA LEU A 293 -9.60 -7.66 19.71
C LEU A 293 -9.31 -9.00 19.01
N ALA A 294 -9.21 -9.01 17.69
CA ALA A 294 -8.86 -10.22 16.93
C ALA A 294 -7.48 -10.78 17.35
N TRP A 295 -6.49 -9.90 17.53
CA TRP A 295 -5.17 -10.28 18.03
C TRP A 295 -5.23 -10.83 19.46
N VAL A 296 -5.93 -10.15 20.38
CA VAL A 296 -6.08 -10.61 21.77
C VAL A 296 -6.73 -12.00 21.81
N LEU A 297 -7.80 -12.20 21.05
CA LEU A 297 -8.49 -13.50 20.99
C LEU A 297 -7.60 -14.61 20.39
N LEU A 298 -6.80 -14.28 19.38
CA LEU A 298 -5.86 -15.24 18.79
C LEU A 298 -4.77 -15.63 19.80
N LEU A 299 -4.13 -14.64 20.42
CA LEU A 299 -2.96 -14.83 21.30
C LEU A 299 -3.33 -15.36 22.70
N ALA A 300 -4.59 -15.25 23.12
CA ALA A 300 -5.04 -15.78 24.41
C ALA A 300 -4.97 -17.32 24.52
N ALA A 301 -4.95 -18.04 23.38
CA ALA A 301 -4.87 -19.50 23.41
C ALA A 301 -3.42 -19.98 23.53
N SER A 302 -3.24 -20.99 24.35
CA SER A 302 -2.01 -21.79 24.50
C SER A 302 -1.96 -22.99 23.54
N THR A 303 -3.01 -23.25 22.79
CA THR A 303 -3.14 -24.37 21.84
C THR A 303 -3.47 -23.86 20.44
N PRO A 304 -3.12 -24.62 19.39
CA PRO A 304 -3.48 -24.26 18.01
C PRO A 304 -4.98 -24.06 17.85
N ARG A 305 -5.35 -23.01 17.11
CA ARG A 305 -6.75 -22.64 16.84
C ARG A 305 -7.32 -23.47 15.70
N PRO A 306 -8.63 -23.81 15.71
CA PRO A 306 -9.27 -24.43 14.58
C PRO A 306 -9.26 -23.51 13.35
N PHE A 307 -9.28 -24.10 12.15
CA PHE A 307 -9.17 -23.36 10.88
C PHE A 307 -10.16 -22.19 10.75
N TRP A 308 -11.42 -22.38 11.15
CA TRP A 308 -12.43 -21.35 11.05
C TRP A 308 -12.12 -20.09 11.90
N GLN A 309 -11.47 -20.25 13.08
CA GLN A 309 -11.06 -19.10 13.91
C GLN A 309 -9.92 -18.33 13.24
N LEU A 310 -8.95 -19.04 12.63
CA LEU A 310 -7.88 -18.44 11.84
C LEU A 310 -8.45 -17.72 10.62
N ALA A 311 -9.47 -18.29 9.97
CA ALA A 311 -10.15 -17.66 8.83
C ALA A 311 -10.88 -16.37 9.27
N VAL A 312 -11.59 -16.38 10.40
CA VAL A 312 -12.23 -15.16 10.95
C VAL A 312 -11.17 -14.12 11.31
N PHE A 313 -10.08 -14.52 11.93
CA PHE A 313 -8.95 -13.62 12.23
C PHE A 313 -8.40 -12.97 10.94
N CYS A 314 -8.11 -13.76 9.92
CA CYS A 314 -7.64 -13.25 8.61
C CYS A 314 -8.67 -12.33 7.96
N ALA A 315 -9.96 -12.65 8.05
CA ALA A 315 -11.02 -11.81 7.50
C ALA A 315 -11.11 -10.45 8.21
N VAL A 316 -10.97 -10.40 9.54
CA VAL A 316 -10.97 -9.16 10.31
C VAL A 316 -9.75 -8.30 9.96
N LEU A 317 -8.56 -8.90 9.92
CA LEU A 317 -7.34 -8.19 9.53
C LEU A 317 -7.45 -7.63 8.10
N GLY A 318 -7.88 -8.46 7.16
CA GLY A 318 -8.06 -8.07 5.77
C GLY A 318 -9.06 -6.93 5.61
N ALA A 319 -10.20 -7.00 6.28
CA ALA A 319 -11.22 -5.96 6.25
C ALA A 319 -10.72 -4.61 6.81
N GLY A 320 -9.77 -4.62 7.72
CA GLY A 320 -9.12 -3.42 8.28
C GLY A 320 -8.16 -2.71 7.31
N GLY A 321 -7.55 -3.44 6.40
CA GLY A 321 -6.51 -2.92 5.49
C GLY A 321 -6.93 -1.68 4.69
N PRO A 322 -8.04 -1.71 3.92
CA PRO A 322 -8.50 -0.59 3.10
C PRO A 322 -8.85 0.68 3.87
N ILE A 323 -9.09 0.59 5.18
CA ILE A 323 -9.36 1.75 6.04
C ILE A 323 -8.13 2.69 6.10
N SER A 324 -6.96 2.18 5.82
CA SER A 324 -5.73 2.97 5.70
C SER A 324 -5.86 4.12 4.68
N LEU A 325 -6.60 3.93 3.59
CA LEU A 325 -6.80 4.93 2.55
C LEU A 325 -7.62 6.16 3.04
N VAL A 326 -8.33 6.05 4.16
CA VAL A 326 -8.94 7.20 4.85
C VAL A 326 -7.88 8.24 5.22
N GLY A 327 -6.65 7.83 5.46
CA GLY A 327 -5.50 8.72 5.67
C GLY A 327 -5.29 9.71 4.52
N LEU A 328 -5.43 9.25 3.29
CA LEU A 328 -5.32 10.12 2.09
C LEU A 328 -6.50 11.09 1.96
N ASP A 329 -7.67 10.72 2.46
CA ASP A 329 -8.81 11.63 2.52
C ASP A 329 -8.60 12.76 3.53
N PHE A 330 -7.88 12.52 4.62
CA PHE A 330 -7.44 13.57 5.52
C PHE A 330 -6.45 14.51 4.81
N ALA A 331 -5.41 13.97 4.15
CA ALA A 331 -4.46 14.79 3.38
C ALA A 331 -5.17 15.70 2.38
N ARG A 332 -6.13 15.15 1.64
CA ARG A 332 -6.92 15.91 0.66
C ARG A 332 -7.77 17.01 1.28
N SER A 333 -8.33 16.78 2.45
CA SER A 333 -9.23 17.74 3.12
C SER A 333 -8.48 18.88 3.81
N TRP A 334 -7.21 18.66 4.17
CA TRP A 334 -6.41 19.57 5.00
C TRP A 334 -5.22 20.19 4.27
N SER A 335 -4.97 19.81 3.03
CA SER A 335 -3.85 20.35 2.25
C SER A 335 -4.34 21.16 1.06
N PRO A 336 -3.70 22.31 0.76
CA PRO A 336 -3.94 23.03 -0.47
C PRO A 336 -3.52 22.16 -1.67
N SER A 337 -4.15 22.40 -2.82
CA SER A 337 -3.88 21.64 -4.05
C SER A 337 -2.42 21.65 -4.46
N ALA A 338 -1.69 22.75 -4.21
CA ALA A 338 -0.27 22.91 -4.52
C ALA A 338 0.68 22.00 -3.69
N ARG A 339 0.23 21.42 -2.56
CA ARG A 339 1.02 20.54 -1.69
C ARG A 339 0.37 19.17 -1.47
N LEU A 340 -0.69 18.87 -2.19
CA LEU A 340 -1.45 17.63 -1.97
C LEU A 340 -0.62 16.39 -2.28
N GLY A 341 0.30 16.45 -3.24
CA GLY A 341 1.19 15.36 -3.57
C GLY A 341 2.15 15.04 -2.42
N VAL A 342 2.83 16.06 -1.88
CA VAL A 342 3.73 15.89 -0.71
C VAL A 342 2.94 15.41 0.50
N ALA A 343 1.76 15.96 0.77
CA ALA A 343 0.91 15.53 1.88
C ALA A 343 0.47 14.07 1.74
N SER A 344 0.10 13.64 0.52
CA SER A 344 -0.26 12.25 0.25
C SER A 344 0.94 11.31 0.42
N GLY A 345 2.12 11.70 -0.05
CA GLY A 345 3.36 10.95 0.16
C GLY A 345 3.72 10.84 1.64
N TYR A 346 3.61 11.94 2.40
CA TYR A 346 3.83 11.96 3.85
C TYR A 346 2.88 10.99 4.59
N VAL A 347 1.60 11.00 4.25
CA VAL A 347 0.62 10.07 4.83
C VAL A 347 0.96 8.62 4.48
N ASN A 348 1.31 8.36 3.22
CA ASN A 348 1.57 7.00 2.74
C ASN A 348 2.80 6.35 3.41
N ILE A 349 3.82 7.15 3.77
CA ILE A 349 4.98 6.66 4.54
C ILE A 349 4.54 6.02 5.86
N GLY A 350 3.48 6.51 6.51
CA GLY A 350 2.99 5.95 7.77
C GLY A 350 2.74 4.44 7.70
N GLY A 351 2.04 3.96 6.68
CA GLY A 351 1.73 2.54 6.51
C GLY A 351 2.96 1.68 6.18
N PHE A 352 3.90 2.21 5.39
CA PHE A 352 5.15 1.50 5.11
C PHE A 352 6.06 1.42 6.34
N ALA A 353 6.21 2.53 7.06
CA ALA A 353 7.02 2.57 8.28
C ALA A 353 6.49 1.58 9.32
N SER A 354 5.18 1.57 9.58
CA SER A 354 4.59 0.64 10.56
C SER A 354 4.70 -0.82 10.13
N THR A 355 4.55 -1.10 8.83
CA THR A 355 4.70 -2.45 8.29
C THR A 355 6.15 -2.96 8.45
N VAL A 356 7.14 -2.14 8.08
CA VAL A 356 8.56 -2.49 8.23
C VAL A 356 8.91 -2.69 9.71
N ILE A 357 8.50 -1.77 10.58
CA ILE A 357 8.69 -1.88 12.02
C ILE A 357 8.06 -3.20 12.54
N GLY A 358 6.83 -3.50 12.14
CA GLY A 358 6.13 -4.71 12.57
C GLY A 358 6.82 -5.99 12.11
N VAL A 359 7.23 -6.06 10.84
CA VAL A 359 7.93 -7.24 10.28
C VAL A 359 9.27 -7.47 10.98
N LEU A 360 10.07 -6.41 11.18
CA LEU A 360 11.37 -6.50 11.85
C LEU A 360 11.22 -6.83 13.33
N LEU A 361 10.23 -6.24 14.01
CA LEU A 361 9.98 -6.49 15.43
C LEU A 361 9.60 -7.95 15.70
N VAL A 362 8.72 -8.52 14.88
CA VAL A 362 8.37 -9.95 14.99
C VAL A 362 9.62 -10.81 14.77
N GLY A 363 10.41 -10.53 13.74
CA GLY A 363 11.64 -11.27 13.47
C GLY A 363 12.64 -11.20 14.61
N LEU A 364 12.87 -10.01 15.15
CA LEU A 364 13.76 -9.79 16.29
C LEU A 364 13.31 -10.56 17.54
N VAL A 365 12.02 -10.51 17.85
CA VAL A 365 11.51 -11.22 19.04
C VAL A 365 11.58 -12.73 18.85
N LEU A 366 11.29 -13.25 17.64
CA LEU A 366 11.45 -14.67 17.34
C LEU A 366 12.91 -15.11 17.50
N GLU A 367 13.87 -14.34 16.99
CA GLU A 367 15.31 -14.64 17.11
C GLU A 367 15.76 -14.64 18.57
N LEU A 368 15.29 -13.70 19.37
CA LEU A 368 15.64 -13.61 20.81
C LEU A 368 14.95 -14.68 21.67
N ALA A 369 13.76 -15.14 21.27
CA ALA A 369 12.98 -16.12 22.02
C ALA A 369 13.33 -17.57 21.68
N SER A 370 13.96 -17.82 20.53
CA SER A 370 14.27 -19.16 20.01
C SER A 370 15.70 -19.55 20.27
N PRO A 371 16.01 -20.85 20.39
CA PRO A 371 17.39 -21.34 20.44
C PRO A 371 18.18 -20.93 19.19
N ALA A 372 19.49 -20.69 19.36
CA ALA A 372 20.36 -20.32 18.24
C ALA A 372 20.30 -21.38 17.13
N GLY A 373 20.00 -20.95 15.90
CA GLY A 373 19.92 -21.83 14.72
C GLY A 373 18.58 -22.56 14.56
N ALA A 374 17.52 -22.17 15.28
CA ALA A 374 16.18 -22.73 15.10
C ALA A 374 15.69 -22.55 13.65
N SER A 375 15.25 -23.65 13.02
CA SER A 375 14.68 -23.65 11.66
C SER A 375 13.15 -23.49 11.66
N SER A 376 12.51 -23.57 12.83
CA SER A 376 11.08 -23.42 13.02
C SER A 376 10.78 -22.81 14.38
N TYR A 377 9.63 -22.16 14.50
CA TYR A 377 9.21 -21.44 15.70
C TYR A 377 7.96 -22.08 16.30
N THR A 378 7.92 -22.15 17.62
CA THR A 378 6.79 -22.67 18.38
C THR A 378 5.62 -21.69 18.48
N LEU A 379 4.47 -22.18 18.93
CA LEU A 379 3.29 -21.33 19.18
C LEU A 379 3.59 -20.24 20.23
N ASP A 380 4.29 -20.56 21.30
CA ASP A 380 4.57 -19.60 22.37
C ASP A 380 5.56 -18.52 21.93
N GLU A 381 6.56 -18.86 21.12
CA GLU A 381 7.47 -17.88 20.51
C GLU A 381 6.72 -16.93 19.59
N PHE A 382 5.82 -17.43 18.73
CA PHE A 382 4.97 -16.58 17.92
C PHE A 382 3.98 -15.74 18.73
N ARG A 383 3.43 -16.28 19.82
CA ARG A 383 2.57 -15.50 20.73
C ARG A 383 3.32 -14.29 21.31
N LEU A 384 4.57 -14.51 21.77
CA LEU A 384 5.42 -13.43 22.27
C LEU A 384 5.74 -12.42 21.17
N ALA A 385 6.17 -12.89 19.99
CA ALA A 385 6.54 -12.05 18.87
C ALA A 385 5.36 -11.20 18.35
N PHE A 386 4.18 -11.79 18.23
CA PHE A 386 2.99 -11.04 17.81
C PHE A 386 2.44 -10.13 18.92
N ALA A 387 2.63 -10.48 20.20
CA ALA A 387 2.29 -9.56 21.29
C ALA A 387 3.11 -8.26 21.23
N ALA A 388 4.35 -8.32 20.75
CA ALA A 388 5.18 -7.12 20.54
C ALA A 388 4.57 -6.13 19.52
N LEU A 389 3.70 -6.56 18.60
CA LEU A 389 2.96 -5.67 17.70
C LEU A 389 2.04 -4.69 18.44
N ALA A 390 1.77 -4.91 19.73
CA ALA A 390 1.10 -3.93 20.56
C ALA A 390 1.88 -2.59 20.64
N LEU A 391 3.21 -2.61 20.54
CA LEU A 391 4.03 -1.41 20.59
C LEU A 391 3.73 -0.44 19.45
N PRO A 392 3.89 -0.81 18.16
CA PRO A 392 3.53 0.07 17.06
C PRO A 392 2.02 0.38 17.05
N TRP A 393 1.16 -0.53 17.50
CA TRP A 393 -0.27 -0.28 17.61
C TRP A 393 -0.58 0.84 18.62
N ILE A 394 0.01 0.80 19.82
CA ILE A 394 -0.15 1.84 20.86
C ILE A 394 0.37 3.18 20.35
N VAL A 395 1.56 3.21 19.74
CA VAL A 395 2.14 4.42 19.16
C VAL A 395 1.20 5.02 18.11
N GLY A 396 0.69 4.20 17.20
CA GLY A 396 -0.26 4.61 16.18
C GLY A 396 -1.57 5.13 16.78
N LEU A 397 -2.14 4.43 17.77
CA LEU A 397 -3.37 4.84 18.46
C LEU A 397 -3.20 6.19 19.17
N VAL A 398 -2.10 6.38 19.93
CA VAL A 398 -1.79 7.66 20.58
C VAL A 398 -1.65 8.76 19.54
N GLY A 399 -0.98 8.47 18.41
CA GLY A 399 -0.84 9.40 17.30
C GLY A 399 -2.19 9.81 16.71
N VAL A 400 -3.10 8.85 16.46
CA VAL A 400 -4.47 9.11 15.98
C VAL A 400 -5.24 9.95 17.00
N LEU A 401 -5.25 9.56 18.28
CA LEU A 401 -6.03 10.26 19.30
C LEU A 401 -5.57 11.72 19.50
N ARG A 402 -4.24 11.94 19.55
CA ARG A 402 -3.66 13.30 19.66
C ARG A 402 -3.99 14.14 18.44
N SER A 403 -3.76 13.61 17.25
CA SER A 403 -4.01 14.34 16.00
C SER A 403 -5.50 14.62 15.80
N ARG A 404 -6.38 13.69 16.21
CA ARG A 404 -7.84 13.87 16.20
C ARG A 404 -8.28 15.00 17.12
N ARG A 405 -7.69 15.13 18.31
CA ARG A 405 -7.99 16.24 19.21
C ARG A 405 -7.61 17.57 18.58
N LEU A 406 -6.44 17.65 17.97
CA LEU A 406 -5.96 18.87 17.30
C LEU A 406 -6.84 19.24 16.10
N THR A 407 -7.18 18.27 15.23
CA THR A 407 -8.08 18.55 14.10
C THR A 407 -9.46 19.00 14.52
N ARG A 408 -9.97 18.51 15.64
CA ARG A 408 -11.25 18.96 16.18
C ARG A 408 -11.19 20.36 16.76
N ALA A 409 -10.07 20.71 17.40
CA ALA A 409 -9.84 22.06 17.90
C ALA A 409 -9.74 23.07 16.75
N ASP A 410 -9.00 22.72 15.68
CA ASP A 410 -8.89 23.57 14.48
C ASP A 410 -10.27 23.78 13.82
N LEU A 411 -11.06 22.71 13.64
CA LEU A 411 -12.43 22.80 13.07
C LEU A 411 -13.35 23.65 13.94
N ALA A 412 -13.26 23.53 15.27
CA ALA A 412 -14.06 24.35 16.19
C ALA A 412 -13.67 25.84 16.13
N ALA A 413 -12.38 26.15 15.96
CA ALA A 413 -11.90 27.50 15.74
C ALA A 413 -12.43 28.12 14.44
N ASP A 414 -12.63 27.27 13.40
CA ASP A 414 -13.24 27.65 12.13
C ASP A 414 -14.78 27.64 12.16
N GLY A 415 -15.39 27.48 13.35
CA GLY A 415 -16.85 27.47 13.53
C GLY A 415 -17.56 26.18 13.06
N VAL A 416 -16.83 25.12 12.75
CA VAL A 416 -17.38 23.84 12.33
C VAL A 416 -17.68 22.97 13.55
N ILE A 417 -18.98 22.74 13.81
CA ILE A 417 -19.41 21.84 14.88
C ILE A 417 -19.26 20.40 14.44
N VAL A 418 -18.30 19.69 15.04
CA VAL A 418 -18.15 18.24 14.85
C VAL A 418 -18.98 17.52 15.90
N PRO A 419 -20.01 16.76 15.51
CA PRO A 419 -20.85 16.03 16.46
C PRO A 419 -20.02 15.15 17.40
N PRO A 420 -20.36 15.07 18.70
CA PRO A 420 -19.55 14.32 19.68
C PRO A 420 -19.47 12.82 19.34
N VAL A 421 -20.56 12.18 18.98
CA VAL A 421 -20.63 10.76 18.52
C VAL A 421 -21.87 10.56 17.63
#